data_ab46296e02a94f70bbc3d9e5edd4b114
#
_entry.id   ab46296e02a94f70bbc3d9e5edd4b114
#
_cell.length_a   1.000
_cell.length_b   1.000
_cell.length_c   1.000
_cell.angle_alpha   90.00
_cell.angle_beta   90.00
_cell.angle_gamma   90.00
#
_symmetry.space_group_name_H-M   'P 1'
#
loop_
_entity.id
_entity.type
_entity.pdbx_description
1 polymer ?
#
loop_
_entity_poly.entity_id
_entity_poly.type
_entity_poly.pdbx_seq_one_letter_code
_entity_poly.pdbx_strand_id
1 'polypeptide(L)'
;MEDDFISRTPNGLFAEATVRDVNFIFHIEGKGDSKDTTKLPDYIYYDSIISNFFDGKYEIKVEGGKTALQSMVGSLSALSDGDSHIVFMDRDHDEMISSGLRSYDFVFYTMGYSYENDFWTSKILKKVLTSLLAENPKVDLFIIDWKKLEKKI
;
A
#
# COMPACT_ATOMS: atom_id res chain seq x y z
N MET A 1 22.22 9.88 3.02
CA MET A 1 22.43 10.85 1.91
C MET A 1 22.96 10.18 0.63
N GLU A 2 23.27 8.87 0.65
CA GLU A 2 23.72 8.09 -0.53
C GLU A 2 22.55 7.45 -1.31
N ASP A 3 21.41 7.21 -0.68
CA ASP A 3 20.27 6.52 -1.29
C ASP A 3 19.59 7.29 -2.43
N ASP A 4 19.65 8.61 -2.39
CA ASP A 4 18.95 9.50 -3.34
C ASP A 4 19.59 9.56 -4.74
N PHE A 5 20.83 9.12 -4.87
CA PHE A 5 21.56 9.22 -6.15
C PHE A 5 21.25 8.03 -7.07
N ILE A 6 21.06 6.85 -6.51
CA ILE A 6 20.80 5.62 -7.27
C ILE A 6 19.40 5.65 -7.89
N SER A 7 18.41 6.17 -7.13
CA SER A 7 17.00 6.20 -7.56
C SER A 7 16.64 7.29 -8.58
N ARG A 8 17.57 8.22 -8.89
CA ARG A 8 17.30 9.36 -9.78
C ARG A 8 17.39 9.08 -11.28
N THR A 9 17.94 7.95 -11.67
CA THR A 9 18.05 7.60 -13.08
C THR A 9 17.35 6.28 -13.37
N PRO A 10 16.82 6.08 -14.60
CA PRO A 10 16.21 4.80 -14.98
C PRO A 10 17.14 3.61 -14.73
N ASN A 11 18.44 3.75 -15.10
CA ASN A 11 19.43 2.68 -14.86
C ASN A 11 19.70 2.45 -13.35
N GLY A 12 19.55 3.48 -12.53
CA GLY A 12 19.68 3.39 -11.08
C GLY A 12 18.53 2.59 -10.47
N LEU A 13 17.29 2.85 -10.91
CA LEU A 13 16.11 2.08 -10.50
C LEU A 13 16.27 0.60 -10.88
N PHE A 14 16.72 0.30 -12.08
CA PHE A 14 16.97 -1.08 -12.52
C PHE A 14 17.98 -1.82 -11.62
N ALA A 15 19.06 -1.17 -11.22
CA ALA A 15 20.09 -1.77 -10.38
C ALA A 15 19.75 -1.79 -8.89
N GLU A 16 18.71 -1.09 -8.46
CA GLU A 16 18.45 -0.81 -7.05
C GLU A 16 18.23 -2.08 -6.23
N ALA A 17 17.37 -3.00 -6.70
CA ALA A 17 17.12 -4.26 -6.01
C ALA A 17 18.39 -5.09 -5.85
N THR A 18 19.25 -5.13 -6.88
CA THR A 18 20.53 -5.84 -6.84
C THR A 18 21.49 -5.19 -5.83
N VAL A 19 21.59 -3.87 -5.81
CA VAL A 19 22.46 -3.13 -4.88
C VAL A 19 22.01 -3.33 -3.43
N ARG A 20 20.72 -3.44 -3.20
CA ARG A 20 20.13 -3.67 -1.87
C ARG A 20 20.09 -5.14 -1.46
N ASP A 21 20.52 -6.06 -2.32
CA ASP A 21 20.46 -7.52 -2.10
C ASP A 21 19.04 -8.00 -1.75
N VAL A 22 18.04 -7.50 -2.48
CA VAL A 22 16.63 -7.90 -2.36
C VAL A 22 16.09 -8.41 -3.69
N ASN A 23 15.05 -9.25 -3.62
CA ASN A 23 14.39 -9.77 -4.82
C ASN A 23 13.41 -8.74 -5.39
N PHE A 24 12.70 -8.03 -4.50
CA PHE A 24 11.71 -7.04 -4.88
C PHE A 24 11.79 -5.79 -4.00
N ILE A 25 11.45 -4.66 -4.62
CA ILE A 25 11.19 -3.40 -3.94
C ILE A 25 9.72 -3.06 -4.15
N PHE A 26 8.99 -2.96 -3.05
CA PHE A 26 7.58 -2.60 -3.04
C PHE A 26 7.45 -1.11 -2.75
N HIS A 27 6.89 -0.37 -3.69
CA HIS A 27 6.61 1.05 -3.53
C HIS A 27 5.15 1.23 -3.13
N ILE A 28 4.91 1.88 -2.01
CA ILE A 28 3.57 2.11 -1.48
C ILE A 28 3.30 3.61 -1.35
N GLU A 29 2.03 3.98 -1.52
CA GLU A 29 1.59 5.33 -1.24
C GLU A 29 1.63 5.61 0.27
N GLY A 30 2.04 6.81 0.68
CA GLY A 30 2.06 7.20 2.08
C GLY A 30 2.86 8.48 2.31
N LYS A 31 2.97 8.90 3.56
CA LYS A 31 3.75 10.09 3.95
C LYS A 31 5.23 9.74 4.08
N GLY A 32 5.96 9.81 2.96
CA GLY A 32 7.38 9.46 2.89
C GLY A 32 8.36 10.36 3.65
N ASP A 33 7.90 11.43 4.30
CA ASP A 33 8.72 12.39 5.07
C ASP A 33 8.98 11.97 6.53
N SER A 34 8.50 10.80 6.94
CA SER A 34 8.75 10.27 8.27
C SER A 34 10.20 9.78 8.41
N LYS A 35 10.84 10.10 9.55
CA LYS A 35 12.18 9.60 9.89
C LYS A 35 12.25 8.08 10.05
N ASP A 36 11.13 7.44 10.36
CA ASP A 36 11.01 6.00 10.55
C ASP A 36 9.73 5.53 9.86
N THR A 37 9.87 5.15 8.61
CA THR A 37 8.75 4.73 7.77
C THR A 37 8.16 3.39 8.22
N THR A 38 8.93 2.56 8.94
CA THR A 38 8.46 1.24 9.42
C THR A 38 7.34 1.32 10.46
N LYS A 39 7.14 2.50 11.07
CA LYS A 39 6.05 2.76 12.02
C LYS A 39 4.79 3.35 11.40
N LEU A 40 4.83 3.64 10.11
CA LEU A 40 3.66 4.17 9.42
C LEU A 40 2.59 3.08 9.26
N PRO A 41 1.31 3.42 9.42
CA PRO A 41 0.22 2.46 9.23
C PRO A 41 0.25 1.79 7.86
N ASP A 42 0.54 2.56 6.81
CA ASP A 42 0.69 2.08 5.43
C ASP A 42 1.76 0.98 5.35
N TYR A 43 2.95 1.25 5.91
CA TYR A 43 4.04 0.27 5.94
C TYR A 43 3.63 -1.01 6.66
N ILE A 44 3.08 -0.89 7.87
CA ILE A 44 2.67 -2.04 8.70
C ILE A 44 1.63 -2.89 7.98
N TYR A 45 0.67 -2.24 7.31
CA TYR A 45 -0.36 -2.94 6.56
C TYR A 45 0.22 -3.74 5.40
N TYR A 46 1.02 -3.10 4.53
CA TYR A 46 1.59 -3.77 3.36
C TYR A 46 2.64 -4.80 3.75
N ASP A 47 3.48 -4.56 4.75
CA ASP A 47 4.44 -5.52 5.28
C ASP A 47 3.74 -6.79 5.81
N SER A 48 2.64 -6.62 6.53
CA SER A 48 1.81 -7.73 6.99
C SER A 48 1.24 -8.58 5.85
N ILE A 49 0.87 -7.96 4.73
CA ILE A 49 0.37 -8.70 3.56
C ILE A 49 1.54 -9.37 2.85
N ILE A 50 2.57 -8.63 2.49
CA ILE A 50 3.69 -9.11 1.70
C ILE A 50 4.37 -10.29 2.41
N SER A 51 4.67 -10.17 3.71
CA SER A 51 5.31 -11.23 4.49
C SER A 51 4.49 -12.52 4.59
N ASN A 52 3.18 -12.47 4.39
CA ASN A 52 2.33 -13.67 4.38
C ASN A 52 2.31 -14.40 3.03
N PHE A 53 2.66 -13.74 1.94
CA PHE A 53 2.54 -14.28 0.58
C PHE A 53 3.86 -14.38 -0.17
N PHE A 54 4.93 -13.82 0.37
CA PHE A 54 6.24 -13.75 -0.28
C PHE A 54 7.36 -14.17 0.67
N ASP A 55 8.08 -15.24 0.34
CA ASP A 55 9.18 -15.81 1.13
C ASP A 55 10.57 -15.25 0.75
N GLY A 56 10.65 -14.30 -0.17
CA GLY A 56 11.91 -13.70 -0.64
C GLY A 56 12.36 -12.53 0.22
N LYS A 57 13.58 -12.05 -0.06
CA LYS A 57 14.05 -10.77 0.48
C LYS A 57 13.35 -9.62 -0.23
N TYR A 58 12.81 -8.68 0.50
CA TYR A 58 12.18 -7.49 -0.06
C TYR A 58 12.45 -6.24 0.77
N GLU A 59 12.21 -5.10 0.17
CA GLU A 59 12.19 -3.81 0.83
C GLU A 59 10.88 -3.10 0.51
N ILE A 60 10.32 -2.39 1.48
CA ILE A 60 9.14 -1.54 1.28
C ILE A 60 9.59 -0.08 1.36
N LYS A 61 9.30 0.67 0.31
CA LYS A 61 9.49 2.11 0.24
C LYS A 61 8.16 2.83 0.33
N VAL A 62 8.02 3.67 1.34
CA VAL A 62 6.90 4.59 1.45
C VAL A 62 7.26 5.84 0.66
N GLU A 63 6.66 5.95 -0.49
CA GLU A 63 6.84 7.12 -1.36
C GLU A 63 5.92 8.25 -0.89
N GLY A 64 6.10 9.42 -1.48
CA GLY A 64 5.14 10.51 -1.27
C GLY A 64 3.74 10.17 -1.76
N GLY A 65 2.88 11.16 -1.87
CA GLY A 65 1.52 10.95 -2.40
C GLY A 65 1.52 10.45 -3.85
N LYS A 66 0.33 10.14 -4.33
CA LYS A 66 0.04 9.53 -5.65
C LYS A 66 0.84 10.10 -6.83
N THR A 67 1.05 11.42 -6.86
CA THR A 67 1.82 12.06 -7.94
C THR A 67 3.28 11.56 -8.00
N ALA A 68 3.89 11.30 -6.86
CA ALA A 68 5.26 10.76 -6.79
C ALA A 68 5.30 9.33 -7.34
N LEU A 69 4.34 8.47 -6.92
CA LEU A 69 4.21 7.12 -7.44
C LEU A 69 3.91 7.09 -8.94
N GLN A 70 3.03 7.94 -9.45
CA GLN A 70 2.72 8.03 -10.87
C GLN A 70 3.95 8.42 -11.70
N SER A 71 4.78 9.35 -11.20
CA SER A 71 6.04 9.71 -11.84
C SER A 71 7.01 8.53 -11.88
N MET A 72 7.10 7.77 -10.80
CA MET A 72 7.91 6.55 -10.72
C MET A 72 7.41 5.48 -11.69
N VAL A 73 6.10 5.20 -11.72
CA VAL A 73 5.50 4.26 -12.69
C VAL A 73 5.87 4.65 -14.13
N GLY A 74 5.82 5.96 -14.45
CA GLY A 74 6.28 6.46 -15.73
C GLY A 74 7.74 6.12 -16.03
N SER A 75 8.61 6.22 -15.03
CA SER A 75 10.03 5.88 -15.17
C SER A 75 10.24 4.37 -15.31
N LEU A 76 9.55 3.56 -14.50
CA LEU A 76 9.63 2.09 -14.54
C LEU A 76 9.07 1.53 -15.85
N SER A 77 7.97 2.09 -16.37
CA SER A 77 7.37 1.64 -17.63
C SER A 77 8.25 1.88 -18.86
N ALA A 78 9.21 2.80 -18.75
CA ALA A 78 10.22 3.04 -19.79
C ALA A 78 11.38 2.03 -19.76
N LEU A 79 11.49 1.24 -18.69
CA LEU A 79 12.49 0.19 -18.53
C LEU A 79 11.85 -1.13 -18.96
N SER A 80 12.47 -1.84 -19.89
CA SER A 80 11.99 -3.15 -20.40
C SER A 80 12.05 -4.29 -19.37
N ASP A 81 12.63 -4.07 -18.18
CA ASP A 81 12.92 -5.07 -17.15
C ASP A 81 12.57 -4.54 -15.74
N GLY A 82 11.39 -3.95 -15.56
CA GLY A 82 10.90 -3.51 -14.26
C GLY A 82 10.53 -4.64 -13.29
N ASP A 83 10.98 -5.87 -13.55
CA ASP A 83 10.55 -7.10 -12.88
C ASP A 83 10.82 -7.16 -11.36
N SER A 84 11.70 -6.31 -10.83
CA SER A 84 12.01 -6.25 -9.40
C SER A 84 11.29 -5.12 -8.63
N HIS A 85 10.46 -4.34 -9.29
CA HIS A 85 9.71 -3.25 -8.68
C HIS A 85 8.21 -3.51 -8.77
N ILE A 86 7.53 -3.39 -7.63
CA ILE A 86 6.09 -3.54 -7.53
C ILE A 86 5.52 -2.28 -6.88
N VAL A 87 4.45 -1.74 -7.44
CA VAL A 87 3.84 -0.49 -6.97
C VAL A 87 2.42 -0.77 -6.49
N PHE A 88 2.13 -0.40 -5.25
CA PHE A 88 0.77 -0.38 -4.71
C PHE A 88 0.27 1.06 -4.63
N MET A 89 -0.88 1.31 -5.22
CA MET A 89 -1.50 2.63 -5.29
C MET A 89 -2.94 2.57 -4.80
N ASP A 90 -3.39 3.62 -4.14
CA ASP A 90 -4.78 3.78 -3.83
C ASP A 90 -5.59 4.09 -5.10
N ARG A 91 -6.75 3.42 -5.24
CA ARG A 91 -7.64 3.61 -6.38
C ARG A 91 -8.21 5.02 -6.42
N ASP A 92 -8.53 5.58 -5.25
CA ASP A 92 -9.21 6.87 -5.11
C ASP A 92 -10.47 6.99 -6.00
N HIS A 93 -10.70 8.16 -6.56
CA HIS A 93 -11.77 8.42 -7.52
C HIS A 93 -11.30 8.44 -8.98
N ASP A 94 -10.12 7.92 -9.28
CA ASP A 94 -9.52 8.01 -10.62
C ASP A 94 -10.40 7.40 -11.72
N GLU A 95 -11.09 6.30 -11.41
CA GLU A 95 -12.04 5.69 -12.34
C GLU A 95 -13.21 6.60 -12.70
N MET A 96 -13.57 7.54 -11.81
CA MET A 96 -14.69 8.47 -12.01
C MET A 96 -14.27 9.75 -12.74
N ILE A 97 -13.00 10.13 -12.67
CA ILE A 97 -12.50 11.45 -13.12
C ILE A 97 -11.69 11.33 -14.40
N SER A 98 -11.01 10.24 -14.62
CA SER A 98 -10.11 10.03 -15.76
C SER A 98 -10.51 8.83 -16.61
N SER A 99 -9.85 8.66 -17.77
CA SER A 99 -10.06 7.57 -18.72
C SER A 99 -9.75 6.16 -18.20
N GLY A 100 -9.86 5.93 -16.89
CA GLY A 100 -9.63 4.67 -16.21
C GLY A 100 -8.24 4.55 -15.58
N LEU A 101 -8.07 3.52 -14.77
CA LEU A 101 -6.79 3.16 -14.15
C LEU A 101 -5.81 2.71 -15.23
N ARG A 102 -4.58 3.19 -15.18
CA ARG A 102 -3.53 2.70 -16.08
C ARG A 102 -3.12 1.29 -15.65
N SER A 103 -3.22 0.35 -16.56
CA SER A 103 -2.80 -1.03 -16.32
C SER A 103 -1.33 -1.22 -16.68
N TYR A 104 -0.52 -1.61 -15.69
CA TYR A 104 0.84 -2.09 -15.87
C TYR A 104 0.96 -3.38 -15.05
N ASP A 105 1.75 -4.34 -15.49
CA ASP A 105 1.89 -5.65 -14.84
C ASP A 105 2.49 -5.57 -13.44
N PHE A 106 3.19 -4.49 -13.13
CA PHE A 106 3.83 -4.23 -11.83
C PHE A 106 3.06 -3.23 -10.94
N VAL A 107 1.88 -2.76 -11.37
CA VAL A 107 1.06 -1.80 -10.60
C VAL A 107 -0.21 -2.45 -10.12
N PHE A 108 -0.41 -2.45 -8.81
CA PHE A 108 -1.59 -2.98 -8.15
C PHE A 108 -2.36 -1.86 -7.47
N TYR A 109 -3.66 -1.86 -7.62
CA TYR A 109 -4.56 -0.90 -7.00
C TYR A 109 -5.35 -1.54 -5.88
N THR A 110 -5.66 -0.78 -4.83
CA THR A 110 -6.60 -1.18 -3.80
C THR A 110 -7.95 -1.54 -4.42
N MET A 111 -8.70 -2.47 -3.82
CA MET A 111 -10.04 -2.84 -4.29
C MET A 111 -11.05 -1.73 -3.99
N GLY A 112 -10.94 -1.12 -2.80
CA GLY A 112 -11.72 0.04 -2.39
C GLY A 112 -11.04 1.36 -2.79
N TYR A 113 -11.52 2.44 -2.18
CA TYR A 113 -11.00 3.79 -2.37
C TYR A 113 -9.51 3.89 -1.95
N SER A 114 -9.18 3.28 -0.82
CA SER A 114 -7.84 3.21 -0.26
C SER A 114 -7.65 1.89 0.50
N TYR A 115 -6.43 1.59 0.93
CA TYR A 115 -6.14 0.36 1.68
C TYR A 115 -6.94 0.28 3.00
N GLU A 116 -7.26 1.39 3.62
CA GLU A 116 -8.08 1.40 4.83
C GLU A 116 -9.49 0.84 4.56
N ASN A 117 -10.03 1.10 3.38
CA ASN A 117 -11.33 0.56 3.00
C ASN A 117 -11.27 -0.96 2.78
N ASP A 118 -10.16 -1.46 2.24
CA ASP A 118 -9.94 -2.88 2.06
C ASP A 118 -9.75 -3.60 3.40
N PHE A 119 -9.12 -2.92 4.36
CA PHE A 119 -8.91 -3.44 5.70
C PHE A 119 -10.18 -3.42 6.56
N TRP A 120 -10.92 -2.30 6.56
CA TRP A 120 -12.11 -2.11 7.40
C TRP A 120 -13.36 -2.79 6.82
N THR A 121 -13.33 -4.10 6.74
CA THR A 121 -14.54 -4.88 6.43
C THR A 121 -15.45 -4.95 7.65
N SER A 122 -16.77 -5.11 7.44
CA SER A 122 -17.74 -5.29 8.51
C SER A 122 -17.35 -6.43 9.48
N LYS A 123 -16.73 -7.49 8.95
CA LYS A 123 -16.24 -8.65 9.71
C LYS A 123 -15.09 -8.29 10.64
N ILE A 124 -14.09 -7.53 10.14
CA ILE A 124 -12.94 -7.10 10.94
C ILE A 124 -13.39 -6.09 11.98
N LEU A 125 -14.17 -5.10 11.59
CA LEU A 125 -14.71 -4.10 12.50
C LEU A 125 -15.51 -4.73 13.64
N LYS A 126 -16.38 -5.71 13.32
CA LYS A 126 -17.11 -6.46 14.32
C LYS A 126 -16.18 -7.19 15.30
N LYS A 127 -15.15 -7.85 14.79
CA LYS A 127 -14.15 -8.57 15.62
C LYS A 127 -13.41 -7.62 16.56
N VAL A 128 -12.92 -6.51 16.05
CA VAL A 128 -12.18 -5.50 16.83
C VAL A 128 -13.09 -4.90 17.91
N LEU A 129 -14.31 -4.48 17.55
CA LEU A 129 -15.25 -3.93 18.52
C LEU A 129 -15.65 -4.96 19.59
N THR A 130 -15.87 -6.23 19.21
CA THR A 130 -16.16 -7.28 20.18
C THR A 130 -15.01 -7.47 21.17
N SER A 131 -13.75 -7.43 20.71
CA SER A 131 -12.57 -7.55 21.59
C SER A 131 -12.46 -6.35 22.54
N LEU A 132 -12.58 -5.13 22.01
CA LEU A 132 -12.52 -3.90 22.84
C LEU A 132 -13.63 -3.83 23.89
N LEU A 133 -14.79 -4.39 23.60
CA LEU A 133 -15.95 -4.38 24.49
C LEU A 133 -15.90 -5.51 25.52
N ALA A 134 -15.21 -6.60 25.24
CA ALA A 134 -14.91 -7.63 26.24
C ALA A 134 -14.06 -7.04 27.39
N GLU A 135 -13.21 -6.04 27.09
CA GLU A 135 -12.42 -5.31 28.08
C GLU A 135 -13.21 -4.17 28.77
N ASN A 136 -14.34 -3.73 28.18
CA ASN A 136 -15.16 -2.62 28.67
C ASN A 136 -16.66 -2.93 28.59
N PRO A 137 -17.21 -3.71 29.53
CA PRO A 137 -18.59 -4.22 29.45
C PRO A 137 -19.70 -3.15 29.59
N LYS A 138 -19.34 -1.88 29.70
CA LYS A 138 -20.30 -0.75 29.81
C LYS A 138 -20.87 -0.29 28.47
N VAL A 139 -20.39 -0.81 27.35
CA VAL A 139 -20.83 -0.41 26.00
C VAL A 139 -21.65 -1.53 25.41
N ASP A 140 -22.93 -1.24 25.11
CA ASP A 140 -23.87 -2.20 24.55
C ASP A 140 -23.67 -2.30 23.02
N LEU A 141 -23.20 -3.46 22.56
CA LEU A 141 -23.01 -3.78 21.12
C LEU A 141 -24.32 -3.81 20.32
N PHE A 142 -25.46 -3.91 20.99
CA PHE A 142 -26.76 -3.95 20.32
C PHE A 142 -27.18 -2.62 19.68
N ILE A 143 -26.44 -1.54 19.97
CA ILE A 143 -26.68 -0.22 19.36
C ILE A 143 -26.18 -0.15 17.91
N ILE A 144 -25.29 -1.07 17.51
CA ILE A 144 -24.69 -1.05 16.15
C ILE A 144 -25.55 -1.89 15.20
N ASP A 145 -26.20 -1.21 14.27
CA ASP A 145 -26.91 -1.88 13.18
C ASP A 145 -25.92 -2.38 12.13
N TRP A 146 -25.39 -3.58 12.35
CA TRP A 146 -24.43 -4.25 11.48
C TRP A 146 -24.93 -4.39 10.03
N LYS A 147 -26.23 -4.66 9.83
CA LYS A 147 -26.82 -4.78 8.49
C LYS A 147 -26.81 -3.46 7.73
N LYS A 148 -26.86 -2.35 8.47
CA LYS A 148 -26.80 -1.02 7.88
C LYS A 148 -25.37 -0.61 7.55
N LEU A 149 -24.39 -1.12 8.33
CA LEU A 149 -22.97 -0.91 8.09
C LEU A 149 -22.51 -1.71 6.85
N GLU A 150 -22.91 -2.97 6.73
CA GLU A 150 -22.59 -3.85 5.59
C GLU A 150 -23.06 -3.32 4.22
N LYS A 151 -24.05 -2.46 4.21
CA LYS A 151 -24.56 -1.82 2.97
C LYS A 151 -23.81 -0.55 2.57
N LYS A 152 -22.92 -0.06 3.43
CA LYS A 152 -22.20 1.22 3.22
C LYS A 152 -20.69 1.02 2.98
N ILE A 153 -20.18 -0.17 3.19
CA ILE A 153 -18.84 -0.62 2.88
C ILE A 153 -18.90 -1.48 1.62
#